data_7749bcc0db928bbef63e3c44ec1ee19e
#
_entry.id   7749bcc0db928bbef63e3c44ec1ee19e
#
_cell.length_a   1.000
_cell.length_b   1.000
_cell.length_c   1.000
_cell.angle_alpha   90.00
_cell.angle_beta   90.00
_cell.angle_gamma   90.00
#
_symmetry.space_group_name_H-M   'P 1'
#
loop_
_entity.id
_entity.type
_entity.pdbx_description
1 polymer ?
#
loop_
_entity_poly.entity_id
_entity_poly.type
_entity_poly.pdbx_seq_one_letter_code
_entity_poly.pdbx_strand_id
1 'polypeptide(L)'
;VTDIPQPVPPPHDLAAADPSAPIATRGFFTSLRHLTRSDFGSSIVEFAILLIFSGYFLLYGLMPYFGGSQLGLVGADEPRYAQIAREMLAAHSTDCHEVHARIAPHSLRPNDIHASYECLMGGTVTPILYGKPWLEKPALYYWRAMGFYKEFGVSDWSARLPSASATLALIILAFLHLRRFRPGGHLDAALIMVSSVAIVAFARGASTDMQLAAPFSIGMLGWYAWYETGKKFWLFDLYFFGAAATLAKGPVAPFLAFCIILLFLGLRREWSALRRTIWIPGVLLYLAMVLPWYIAVQRRNPTFFHEFFYEHNVERFATDLYRHHQPFYYYAVVLVVGLLPWTALSFRALVDGLQTSIAEWKARFTPRRYVGHVRAGDAFPEFLVLWALFPIVFFSFSGSKLPGYILPSIPPLAILTGDYLFRIRRAGIPPWLLNTHAIFTGFVTFVLILCPQYLVYQRIVPAPRIFGWAAVLGVAAALLIIFVGRRFGVKHLRLITMVPLTALLYFLLGRNGHLLDLNYSARPLARQIAQATPDGATVACLDVRRDIVYGLAFYRNQFISNYAVQGVPDDAHILVIPTHDADQLQHFLQGRLYQQIFLYETQGLSVYKVYPKT
;
A
#
# COMPACT_ATOMS: atom_id res chain seq x y z
N VAL A 1 9.21 -71.65 30.50
CA VAL A 1 8.96 -71.51 29.06
C VAL A 1 8.66 -70.02 28.84
N THR A 2 9.65 -69.27 28.36
CA THR A 2 9.64 -67.83 28.11
C THR A 2 9.17 -67.59 26.70
N ASP A 3 8.04 -66.91 26.53
CA ASP A 3 7.60 -66.37 25.24
C ASP A 3 8.48 -65.15 24.82
N ILE A 4 9.20 -65.35 23.71
CA ILE A 4 9.94 -64.26 23.04
C ILE A 4 8.99 -63.64 21.99
N PRO A 5 8.73 -62.35 22.01
CA PRO A 5 7.90 -61.72 20.97
C PRO A 5 8.68 -61.68 19.63
N GLN A 6 8.01 -62.06 18.57
CA GLN A 6 8.49 -62.02 17.18
C GLN A 6 8.72 -60.58 16.74
N PRO A 7 9.77 -60.29 15.92
CA PRO A 7 10.04 -58.95 15.41
C PRO A 7 8.98 -58.54 14.38
N VAL A 8 8.53 -57.28 14.51
CA VAL A 8 7.63 -56.63 13.56
C VAL A 8 8.35 -56.48 12.20
N PRO A 9 7.71 -56.86 11.07
CA PRO A 9 8.34 -56.70 9.75
C PRO A 9 8.53 -55.22 9.41
N PRO A 10 9.61 -54.84 8.67
CA PRO A 10 9.87 -53.48 8.26
C PRO A 10 8.78 -52.97 7.28
N PRO A 11 8.44 -51.69 7.30
CA PRO A 11 7.47 -51.14 6.36
C PRO A 11 7.98 -51.29 4.93
N HIS A 12 7.10 -51.75 4.07
CA HIS A 12 7.35 -52.00 2.64
C HIS A 12 7.95 -50.80 1.94
N ASP A 13 8.92 -51.08 1.07
CA ASP A 13 9.65 -50.27 0.13
C ASP A 13 8.87 -49.09 -0.43
N LEU A 14 9.24 -47.89 0.02
CA LEU A 14 9.14 -46.69 -0.82
C LEU A 14 10.33 -46.77 -1.78
N ALA A 15 10.08 -47.24 -2.99
CA ALA A 15 11.03 -47.23 -4.09
C ALA A 15 11.75 -45.89 -4.13
N ALA A 16 13.09 -45.92 -4.09
CA ALA A 16 13.97 -44.79 -4.22
C ALA A 16 13.67 -44.08 -5.56
N ALA A 17 13.06 -42.93 -5.50
CA ALA A 17 12.85 -42.10 -6.67
C ALA A 17 14.22 -41.64 -7.19
N ASP A 18 14.50 -41.93 -8.46
CA ASP A 18 15.67 -41.50 -9.19
C ASP A 18 15.89 -39.97 -9.05
N PRO A 19 16.99 -39.48 -8.49
CA PRO A 19 17.25 -38.06 -8.33
C PRO A 19 17.50 -37.32 -9.66
N SER A 20 17.59 -38.04 -10.79
CA SER A 20 17.71 -37.47 -12.13
C SER A 20 16.39 -37.35 -12.89
N ALA A 21 15.29 -37.89 -12.35
CA ALA A 21 14.00 -37.77 -12.99
C ALA A 21 13.52 -36.30 -12.94
N PRO A 22 13.19 -35.66 -14.08
CA PRO A 22 12.64 -34.32 -14.10
C PRO A 22 11.32 -34.35 -13.32
N ILE A 23 11.19 -33.44 -12.31
CA ILE A 23 9.95 -33.25 -11.58
C ILE A 23 8.84 -33.10 -12.62
N ALA A 24 7.93 -34.08 -12.66
CA ALA A 24 6.90 -34.17 -13.67
C ALA A 24 6.13 -32.84 -13.72
N THR A 25 6.39 -32.08 -14.78
CA THR A 25 5.72 -30.81 -15.07
C THR A 25 4.26 -31.10 -15.39
N ARG A 26 3.40 -31.17 -14.38
CA ARG A 26 1.95 -31.12 -14.59
C ARG A 26 1.63 -29.76 -15.18
N GLY A 27 1.37 -29.72 -16.49
CA GLY A 27 0.96 -28.52 -17.17
C GLY A 27 -0.30 -27.90 -16.54
N PHE A 28 -0.46 -26.60 -16.66
CA PHE A 28 -1.61 -25.84 -16.15
C PHE A 28 -2.96 -26.53 -16.46
N PHE A 29 -3.12 -27.06 -17.67
CA PHE A 29 -4.34 -27.77 -18.09
C PHE A 29 -4.47 -29.22 -17.55
N THR A 30 -3.39 -29.91 -17.23
CA THR A 30 -3.45 -31.24 -16.62
C THR A 30 -3.75 -31.17 -15.13
N SER A 31 -3.35 -30.10 -14.44
CA SER A 31 -3.69 -29.85 -13.04
C SER A 31 -5.20 -29.59 -12.85
N LEU A 32 -5.88 -29.02 -13.84
CA LEU A 32 -7.34 -28.82 -13.83
C LEU A 32 -8.14 -30.12 -13.98
N ARG A 33 -7.58 -31.14 -14.65
CA ARG A 33 -8.27 -32.42 -14.87
C ARG A 33 -8.30 -33.34 -13.64
N HIS A 34 -7.45 -33.10 -12.64
CA HIS A 34 -7.38 -33.90 -11.42
C HIS A 34 -8.05 -33.24 -10.19
N LEU A 35 -8.66 -32.06 -10.35
CA LEU A 35 -9.51 -31.49 -9.32
C LEU A 35 -10.79 -32.30 -9.24
N THR A 36 -11.04 -32.92 -8.09
CA THR A 36 -12.33 -33.56 -7.82
C THR A 36 -13.43 -32.50 -7.82
N ARG A 37 -14.68 -32.88 -8.04
CA ARG A 37 -15.82 -31.94 -8.04
C ARG A 37 -15.94 -31.19 -6.69
N SER A 38 -15.50 -31.85 -5.59
CA SER A 38 -15.40 -31.25 -4.25
C SER A 38 -14.29 -30.19 -4.13
N ASP A 39 -13.13 -30.41 -4.77
CA ASP A 39 -12.02 -29.45 -4.74
C ASP A 39 -12.32 -28.20 -5.57
N PHE A 40 -13.06 -28.34 -6.66
CA PHE A 40 -13.50 -27.22 -7.47
C PHE A 40 -14.54 -26.35 -6.73
N GLY A 41 -15.52 -26.99 -6.05
CA GLY A 41 -16.52 -26.30 -5.26
C GLY A 41 -15.90 -25.53 -4.08
N SER A 42 -14.99 -26.16 -3.33
CA SER A 42 -14.28 -25.50 -2.22
C SER A 42 -13.47 -24.31 -2.68
N SER A 43 -12.89 -24.39 -3.86
CA SER A 43 -12.08 -23.34 -4.46
C SER A 43 -12.87 -22.09 -4.86
N ILE A 44 -14.08 -22.28 -5.39
CA ILE A 44 -14.98 -21.17 -5.71
C ILE A 44 -15.41 -20.45 -4.43
N VAL A 45 -15.74 -21.21 -3.39
CA VAL A 45 -16.14 -20.65 -2.10
C VAL A 45 -14.99 -19.83 -1.48
N GLU A 46 -13.76 -20.37 -1.47
CA GLU A 46 -12.60 -19.66 -0.95
C GLU A 46 -12.33 -18.34 -1.71
N PHE A 47 -12.44 -18.38 -3.04
CA PHE A 47 -12.26 -17.19 -3.87
C PHE A 47 -13.39 -16.17 -3.66
N ALA A 48 -14.64 -16.64 -3.52
CA ALA A 48 -15.77 -15.76 -3.21
C ALA A 48 -15.61 -15.09 -1.84
N ILE A 49 -15.21 -15.84 -0.81
CA ILE A 49 -14.89 -15.29 0.51
C ILE A 49 -13.82 -14.21 0.38
N LEU A 50 -12.74 -14.48 -0.34
CA LEU A 50 -11.67 -13.50 -0.56
C LEU A 50 -12.19 -12.22 -1.24
N LEU A 51 -12.99 -12.35 -2.29
CA LEU A 51 -13.54 -11.19 -3.01
C LEU A 51 -14.49 -10.36 -2.15
N ILE A 52 -15.34 -11.01 -1.34
CA ILE A 52 -16.27 -10.31 -0.43
C ILE A 52 -15.48 -9.49 0.59
N PHE A 53 -14.50 -10.10 1.26
CA PHE A 53 -13.69 -9.37 2.24
C PHE A 53 -12.80 -8.31 1.58
N SER A 54 -12.21 -8.61 0.43
CA SER A 54 -11.42 -7.62 -0.32
C SER A 54 -12.29 -6.43 -0.75
N GLY A 55 -13.48 -6.68 -1.29
CA GLY A 55 -14.43 -5.63 -1.63
C GLY A 55 -14.78 -4.77 -0.42
N TYR A 56 -15.09 -5.41 0.71
CA TYR A 56 -15.41 -4.68 1.93
C TYR A 56 -14.24 -3.84 2.44
N PHE A 57 -13.06 -4.42 2.67
CA PHE A 57 -11.93 -3.70 3.24
C PHE A 57 -11.36 -2.60 2.31
N LEU A 58 -11.40 -2.82 1.01
CA LEU A 58 -10.82 -1.87 0.05
C LEU A 58 -11.81 -0.79 -0.40
N LEU A 59 -13.11 -1.11 -0.56
CA LEU A 59 -14.06 -0.26 -1.27
C LEU A 59 -15.21 0.29 -0.40
N TYR A 60 -15.55 -0.36 0.74
CA TYR A 60 -16.64 0.11 1.60
C TYR A 60 -16.34 1.52 2.17
N GLY A 61 -17.28 2.45 2.02
CA GLY A 61 -17.12 3.84 2.44
C GLY A 61 -16.11 4.64 1.59
N LEU A 62 -15.57 4.03 0.51
CA LEU A 62 -14.75 4.69 -0.50
C LEU A 62 -15.62 5.08 -1.70
N MET A 63 -16.38 4.12 -2.24
CA MET A 63 -17.21 4.33 -3.44
C MET A 63 -18.60 4.86 -3.08
N PRO A 64 -19.19 5.76 -3.90
CA PRO A 64 -20.51 6.35 -3.65
C PRO A 64 -21.63 5.33 -3.42
N TYR A 65 -21.57 4.22 -4.16
CA TYR A 65 -22.61 3.17 -4.13
C TYR A 65 -22.36 2.08 -3.10
N PHE A 66 -21.22 2.16 -2.37
CA PHE A 66 -20.85 1.15 -1.37
C PHE A 66 -20.42 1.80 -0.06
N GLY A 67 -21.40 2.24 0.73
CA GLY A 67 -21.20 2.96 1.99
C GLY A 67 -20.98 4.46 1.84
N GLY A 68 -20.98 5.00 0.61
CA GLY A 68 -20.80 6.42 0.29
C GLY A 68 -19.35 6.90 0.38
N SER A 69 -18.98 7.91 -0.43
CA SER A 69 -17.70 8.61 -0.27
C SER A 69 -17.79 9.61 0.89
N GLN A 70 -17.70 9.10 2.11
CA GLN A 70 -17.93 9.86 3.33
C GLN A 70 -16.75 10.74 3.72
N LEU A 71 -15.52 10.33 3.39
CA LEU A 71 -14.29 11.02 3.77
C LEU A 71 -13.57 11.58 2.54
N GLY A 72 -13.41 12.91 2.49
CA GLY A 72 -12.59 13.60 1.49
C GLY A 72 -11.11 13.25 1.59
N LEU A 73 -10.28 13.83 0.71
CA LEU A 73 -8.83 13.61 0.71
C LEU A 73 -8.21 14.14 2.00
N VAL A 74 -7.31 13.35 2.59
CA VAL A 74 -6.74 13.60 3.93
C VAL A 74 -5.23 13.79 3.84
N GLY A 75 -4.71 14.64 4.71
CA GLY A 75 -3.29 14.98 4.76
C GLY A 75 -2.83 15.78 3.54
N ALA A 76 -1.53 16.05 3.45
CA ALA A 76 -0.99 16.89 2.39
C ALA A 76 -0.75 16.13 1.07
N ASP A 77 -0.51 14.83 1.15
CA ASP A 77 -0.11 14.02 -0.01
C ASP A 77 -1.29 13.65 -0.91
N GLU A 78 -2.43 13.21 -0.34
CA GLU A 78 -3.57 12.79 -1.15
C GLU A 78 -4.10 13.88 -2.07
N PRO A 79 -4.47 15.09 -1.58
CA PRO A 79 -5.00 16.13 -2.45
C PRO A 79 -3.94 16.66 -3.44
N ARG A 80 -2.67 16.68 -3.04
CA ARG A 80 -1.56 17.08 -3.91
C ARG A 80 -1.42 16.12 -5.10
N TYR A 81 -1.34 14.81 -4.85
CA TYR A 81 -1.22 13.82 -5.93
C TYR A 81 -2.49 13.77 -6.79
N ALA A 82 -3.66 13.94 -6.19
CA ALA A 82 -4.92 14.03 -6.90
C ALA A 82 -4.97 15.26 -7.84
N GLN A 83 -4.48 16.41 -7.37
CA GLN A 83 -4.41 17.64 -8.17
C GLN A 83 -3.42 17.51 -9.32
N ILE A 84 -2.22 16.94 -9.09
CA ILE A 84 -1.24 16.69 -10.16
C ILE A 84 -1.86 15.83 -11.27
N ALA A 85 -2.54 14.73 -10.92
CA ALA A 85 -3.20 13.88 -11.91
C ALA A 85 -4.31 14.62 -12.67
N ARG A 86 -5.05 15.53 -12.02
CA ARG A 86 -6.05 16.38 -12.65
C ARG A 86 -5.44 17.35 -13.65
N GLU A 87 -4.35 18.05 -13.28
CA GLU A 87 -3.67 19.00 -14.16
C GLU A 87 -3.02 18.30 -15.35
N MET A 88 -2.41 17.13 -15.13
CA MET A 88 -1.89 16.29 -16.22
C MET A 88 -2.98 15.87 -17.19
N LEU A 89 -4.17 15.48 -16.68
CA LEU A 89 -5.30 15.09 -17.52
C LEU A 89 -5.82 16.29 -18.34
N ALA A 90 -5.91 17.47 -17.74
CA ALA A 90 -6.32 18.69 -18.41
C ALA A 90 -5.34 19.09 -19.53
N ALA A 91 -4.03 19.08 -19.24
CA ALA A 91 -2.99 19.34 -20.21
C ALA A 91 -3.02 18.35 -21.39
N HIS A 92 -3.15 17.04 -21.09
CA HIS A 92 -3.26 15.99 -22.10
C HIS A 92 -4.48 16.19 -23.02
N SER A 93 -5.62 16.54 -22.46
CA SER A 93 -6.85 16.78 -23.24
C SER A 93 -6.72 18.01 -24.16
N THR A 94 -6.07 19.07 -23.69
CA THR A 94 -5.83 20.28 -24.46
C THR A 94 -4.88 20.01 -25.62
N ASP A 95 -3.73 19.37 -25.36
CA ASP A 95 -2.74 19.02 -26.37
C ASP A 95 -3.34 18.15 -27.46
N CYS A 96 -4.17 17.15 -27.09
CA CYS A 96 -4.83 16.28 -28.05
C CYS A 96 -5.90 16.99 -28.89
N HIS A 97 -6.65 17.92 -28.32
CA HIS A 97 -7.63 18.72 -29.07
C HIS A 97 -6.95 19.63 -30.10
N GLU A 98 -5.88 20.29 -29.75
CA GLU A 98 -5.11 21.13 -30.66
C GLU A 98 -4.48 20.31 -31.79
N VAL A 99 -3.96 19.12 -31.49
CA VAL A 99 -3.38 18.21 -32.49
C VAL A 99 -4.44 17.72 -33.45
N HIS A 100 -5.61 17.24 -32.95
CA HIS A 100 -6.71 16.81 -33.82
C HIS A 100 -7.27 17.94 -34.69
N ALA A 101 -7.31 19.17 -34.17
CA ALA A 101 -7.74 20.32 -34.94
C ALA A 101 -6.73 20.69 -36.08
N ARG A 102 -5.44 20.38 -35.91
CA ARG A 102 -4.40 20.61 -36.94
C ARG A 102 -4.33 19.51 -37.99
N ILE A 103 -4.69 18.27 -37.62
CA ILE A 103 -4.72 17.13 -38.57
C ILE A 103 -6.06 17.17 -39.31
N ALA A 104 -6.12 17.92 -40.37
CA ALA A 104 -7.27 17.88 -41.30
C ALA A 104 -7.41 16.48 -41.97
N PRO A 105 -8.63 16.03 -42.35
CA PRO A 105 -8.94 14.62 -42.61
C PRO A 105 -8.29 13.98 -43.86
N HIS A 106 -7.26 14.54 -44.45
CA HIS A 106 -6.82 14.12 -45.79
C HIS A 106 -5.34 13.84 -46.05
N SER A 107 -4.45 13.65 -45.05
CA SER A 107 -3.16 12.99 -45.35
C SER A 107 -2.29 12.77 -44.11
N LEU A 108 -1.90 11.53 -43.85
CA LEU A 108 -0.83 11.19 -42.90
C LEU A 108 0.53 11.65 -43.47
N ARG A 109 1.00 12.83 -43.12
CA ARG A 109 2.36 13.30 -43.42
C ARG A 109 3.30 12.93 -42.26
N PRO A 110 4.62 12.83 -42.45
CA PRO A 110 5.58 12.59 -41.35
C PRO A 110 5.43 13.54 -40.14
N ASN A 111 5.01 14.79 -40.39
CA ASN A 111 4.70 15.77 -39.36
C ASN A 111 3.47 15.41 -38.52
N ASP A 112 2.53 14.62 -39.06
CA ASP A 112 1.32 14.18 -38.35
C ASP A 112 1.64 13.08 -37.35
N ILE A 113 2.68 12.27 -37.63
CA ILE A 113 3.24 11.30 -36.66
C ILE A 113 3.87 12.00 -35.47
N HIS A 114 4.59 13.10 -35.73
CA HIS A 114 5.20 13.91 -34.65
C HIS A 114 4.12 14.60 -33.80
N ALA A 115 3.10 15.17 -34.43
CA ALA A 115 1.97 15.78 -33.76
C ALA A 115 1.14 14.75 -32.95
N SER A 116 0.93 13.56 -33.50
CA SER A 116 0.30 12.44 -32.77
C SER A 116 1.14 11.96 -31.59
N TYR A 117 2.47 11.98 -31.72
CA TYR A 117 3.39 11.68 -30.62
C TYR A 117 3.34 12.77 -29.53
N GLU A 118 3.28 14.05 -29.90
CA GLU A 118 3.12 15.14 -28.94
C GLU A 118 1.78 15.06 -28.20
N CYS A 119 0.69 14.71 -28.88
CA CYS A 119 -0.60 14.45 -28.26
C CYS A 119 -0.52 13.27 -27.27
N LEU A 120 0.08 12.15 -27.69
CA LEU A 120 0.21 10.95 -26.85
C LEU A 120 1.11 11.22 -25.64
N MET A 121 2.17 12.02 -25.82
CA MET A 121 3.18 12.30 -24.80
C MET A 121 2.96 13.65 -24.09
N GLY A 122 2.15 14.54 -24.64
CA GLY A 122 1.73 15.80 -24.01
C GLY A 122 0.97 15.53 -22.72
N GLY A 123 1.10 16.36 -21.71
CA GLY A 123 0.42 16.22 -20.43
C GLY A 123 0.72 14.93 -19.62
N THR A 124 1.21 13.84 -20.27
CA THR A 124 1.46 12.56 -19.60
C THR A 124 2.91 12.42 -19.10
N VAL A 125 3.85 13.19 -19.61
CA VAL A 125 5.29 13.06 -19.31
C VAL A 125 5.68 13.78 -18.03
N THR A 126 5.41 15.09 -17.97
CA THR A 126 5.81 15.92 -16.83
C THR A 126 4.66 16.04 -15.84
N PRO A 127 4.80 15.52 -14.60
CA PRO A 127 3.86 15.83 -13.54
C PRO A 127 3.84 17.35 -13.29
N ILE A 128 2.65 17.93 -13.20
CA ILE A 128 2.43 19.37 -13.07
C ILE A 128 1.63 19.66 -11.82
N LEU A 129 2.08 20.62 -11.02
CA LEU A 129 1.33 21.15 -9.89
C LEU A 129 1.31 22.68 -9.99
N TYR A 130 0.13 23.26 -10.10
CA TYR A 130 -0.09 24.70 -10.27
C TYR A 130 0.66 25.26 -11.50
N GLY A 131 0.61 24.51 -12.61
CA GLY A 131 1.27 24.88 -13.86
C GLY A 131 2.80 24.76 -13.86
N LYS A 132 3.40 24.29 -12.77
CA LYS A 132 4.86 24.09 -12.66
C LYS A 132 5.21 22.60 -12.62
N PRO A 133 6.37 22.20 -13.19
CA PRO A 133 6.86 20.82 -13.07
C PRO A 133 6.97 20.38 -11.61
N TRP A 134 6.50 19.16 -11.34
CA TRP A 134 6.58 18.50 -10.03
C TRP A 134 7.35 17.19 -10.16
N LEU A 135 8.64 17.20 -9.86
CA LEU A 135 9.57 16.14 -10.23
C LEU A 135 9.90 15.16 -9.08
N GLU A 136 9.16 15.21 -7.97
CA GLU A 136 9.43 14.35 -6.80
C GLU A 136 9.11 12.86 -7.01
N LYS A 137 8.18 12.52 -7.90
CA LYS A 137 7.71 11.15 -8.08
C LYS A 137 7.51 10.82 -9.56
N PRO A 138 7.78 9.56 -9.97
CA PRO A 138 7.48 9.08 -11.31
C PRO A 138 5.97 9.00 -11.58
N ALA A 139 5.60 8.77 -12.84
CA ALA A 139 4.27 9.05 -13.36
C ALA A 139 3.20 7.96 -13.12
N LEU A 140 3.55 6.73 -12.68
CA LEU A 140 2.59 5.61 -12.67
C LEU A 140 1.30 5.90 -11.90
N TYR A 141 1.40 6.49 -10.72
CA TYR A 141 0.20 6.85 -9.94
C TYR A 141 -0.66 7.83 -10.73
N TYR A 142 -0.06 8.88 -11.29
CA TYR A 142 -0.79 9.91 -12.02
C TYR A 142 -1.48 9.35 -13.25
N TRP A 143 -0.80 8.53 -14.06
CA TRP A 143 -1.40 7.88 -15.22
C TRP A 143 -2.62 7.03 -14.86
N ARG A 144 -2.52 6.27 -13.77
CA ARG A 144 -3.64 5.46 -13.30
C ARG A 144 -4.79 6.32 -12.79
N ALA A 145 -4.48 7.40 -12.05
CA ALA A 145 -5.49 8.35 -11.59
C ALA A 145 -6.17 9.06 -12.77
N MET A 146 -5.42 9.51 -13.78
CA MET A 146 -5.96 10.08 -15.02
C MET A 146 -6.93 9.10 -15.72
N GLY A 147 -6.58 7.80 -15.80
CA GLY A 147 -7.46 6.78 -16.34
C GLY A 147 -8.78 6.68 -15.58
N PHE A 148 -8.71 6.61 -14.24
CA PHE A 148 -9.93 6.58 -13.41
C PHE A 148 -10.72 7.89 -13.45
N TYR A 149 -10.05 9.04 -13.57
CA TYR A 149 -10.74 10.34 -13.74
C TYR A 149 -11.48 10.43 -15.07
N LYS A 150 -10.92 9.86 -16.13
CA LYS A 150 -11.56 9.82 -17.46
C LYS A 150 -12.86 9.00 -17.43
N GLU A 151 -12.84 7.87 -16.73
CA GLU A 151 -14.00 6.96 -16.67
C GLU A 151 -15.06 7.39 -15.63
N PHE A 152 -14.63 7.90 -14.49
CA PHE A 152 -15.51 8.14 -13.33
C PHE A 152 -15.62 9.61 -12.92
N GLY A 153 -14.96 10.51 -13.62
CA GLY A 153 -14.84 11.92 -13.22
C GLY A 153 -13.83 12.14 -12.10
N VAL A 154 -13.42 13.41 -11.93
CA VAL A 154 -12.47 13.83 -10.89
C VAL A 154 -13.18 13.90 -9.54
N SER A 155 -12.76 13.06 -8.60
CA SER A 155 -13.36 12.97 -7.26
C SER A 155 -12.39 12.36 -6.25
N ASP A 156 -12.75 12.41 -4.97
CA ASP A 156 -11.99 11.82 -3.87
C ASP A 156 -11.77 10.32 -4.07
N TRP A 157 -12.84 9.61 -4.43
CA TRP A 157 -12.81 8.17 -4.54
C TRP A 157 -12.09 7.71 -5.81
N SER A 158 -12.27 8.39 -6.94
CA SER A 158 -11.57 8.05 -8.17
C SER A 158 -10.06 8.29 -8.07
N ALA A 159 -9.62 9.29 -7.27
CA ALA A 159 -8.21 9.51 -6.92
C ALA A 159 -7.60 8.34 -6.12
N ARG A 160 -8.40 7.61 -5.34
CA ARG A 160 -7.96 6.49 -4.49
C ARG A 160 -8.00 5.13 -5.18
N LEU A 161 -8.76 5.00 -6.28
CA LEU A 161 -8.88 3.75 -7.04
C LEU A 161 -7.55 3.17 -7.55
N PRO A 162 -6.53 3.97 -7.94
CA PRO A 162 -5.21 3.42 -8.26
C PRO A 162 -4.65 2.54 -7.15
N SER A 163 -4.70 2.98 -5.90
CA SER A 163 -4.19 2.21 -4.75
C SER A 163 -5.06 0.99 -4.43
N ALA A 164 -6.39 1.16 -4.41
CA ALA A 164 -7.31 0.07 -4.14
C ALA A 164 -7.19 -1.06 -5.17
N SER A 165 -7.13 -0.72 -6.47
CA SER A 165 -7.01 -1.70 -7.56
C SER A 165 -5.64 -2.39 -7.60
N ALA A 166 -4.54 -1.68 -7.29
CA ALA A 166 -3.22 -2.30 -7.15
C ALA A 166 -3.20 -3.33 -6.01
N THR A 167 -3.82 -2.97 -4.88
CA THR A 167 -3.93 -3.86 -3.72
C THR A 167 -4.79 -5.08 -4.04
N LEU A 168 -5.92 -4.90 -4.71
CA LEU A 168 -6.78 -6.01 -5.13
C LEU A 168 -6.03 -6.97 -6.06
N ALA A 169 -5.27 -6.44 -7.01
CA ALA A 169 -4.43 -7.25 -7.90
C ALA A 169 -3.37 -8.04 -7.11
N LEU A 170 -2.69 -7.42 -6.15
CA LEU A 170 -1.74 -8.11 -5.26
C LEU A 170 -2.41 -9.27 -4.52
N ILE A 171 -3.56 -9.04 -3.89
CA ILE A 171 -4.26 -10.04 -3.09
C ILE A 171 -4.70 -11.22 -3.95
N ILE A 172 -5.31 -10.95 -5.11
CA ILE A 172 -5.75 -12.00 -6.04
C ILE A 172 -4.55 -12.79 -6.58
N LEU A 173 -3.51 -12.12 -7.05
CA LEU A 173 -2.34 -12.79 -7.63
C LEU A 173 -1.55 -13.55 -6.57
N ALA A 174 -1.41 -13.02 -5.36
CA ALA A 174 -0.80 -13.75 -4.25
C ALA A 174 -1.63 -14.99 -3.86
N PHE A 175 -2.96 -14.88 -3.78
CA PHE A 175 -3.83 -16.03 -3.53
C PHE A 175 -3.67 -17.12 -4.61
N LEU A 176 -3.72 -16.74 -5.88
CA LEU A 176 -3.57 -17.69 -7.00
C LEU A 176 -2.17 -18.32 -7.03
N HIS A 177 -1.13 -17.52 -6.80
CA HIS A 177 0.25 -17.99 -6.72
C HIS A 177 0.42 -19.01 -5.58
N LEU A 178 0.02 -18.64 -4.37
CA LEU A 178 0.14 -19.53 -3.19
C LEU A 178 -0.73 -20.78 -3.34
N ARG A 179 -1.93 -20.66 -3.89
CA ARG A 179 -2.78 -21.82 -4.17
C ARG A 179 -2.10 -22.80 -5.13
N ARG A 180 -1.33 -22.31 -6.10
CA ARG A 180 -0.62 -23.15 -7.05
C ARG A 180 0.62 -23.80 -6.44
N PHE A 181 1.43 -23.05 -5.71
CA PHE A 181 2.75 -23.47 -5.24
C PHE A 181 2.77 -23.90 -3.77
N ARG A 182 1.87 -23.36 -2.95
CA ARG A 182 1.76 -23.60 -1.50
C ARG A 182 0.31 -23.79 -1.06
N PRO A 183 -0.38 -24.83 -1.58
CA PRO A 183 -1.79 -25.02 -1.26
C PRO A 183 -2.00 -25.25 0.23
N GLY A 184 -3.06 -24.66 0.77
CA GLY A 184 -3.51 -24.83 2.15
C GLY A 184 -3.43 -23.58 3.01
N GLY A 185 -2.35 -22.78 2.91
CA GLY A 185 -2.21 -21.49 3.60
C GLY A 185 -2.65 -20.29 2.78
N HIS A 186 -2.99 -20.46 1.52
CA HIS A 186 -3.21 -19.37 0.55
C HIS A 186 -4.37 -18.44 0.92
N LEU A 187 -5.50 -18.97 1.39
CA LEU A 187 -6.64 -18.17 1.82
C LEU A 187 -6.33 -17.42 3.12
N ASP A 188 -5.67 -18.08 4.09
CA ASP A 188 -5.24 -17.44 5.33
C ASP A 188 -4.29 -16.26 5.04
N ALA A 189 -3.29 -16.48 4.21
CA ALA A 189 -2.34 -15.44 3.80
C ALA A 189 -3.03 -14.24 3.13
N ALA A 190 -3.95 -14.49 2.20
CA ALA A 190 -4.67 -13.45 1.48
C ALA A 190 -5.63 -12.66 2.38
N LEU A 191 -6.35 -13.33 3.29
CA LEU A 191 -7.25 -12.68 4.26
C LEU A 191 -6.46 -11.88 5.31
N ILE A 192 -5.33 -12.38 5.80
CA ILE A 192 -4.42 -11.66 6.69
C ILE A 192 -3.90 -10.41 6.00
N MET A 193 -3.48 -10.53 4.74
CA MET A 193 -2.98 -9.42 3.95
C MET A 193 -4.03 -8.32 3.81
N VAL A 194 -5.24 -8.65 3.32
CA VAL A 194 -6.30 -7.66 3.07
C VAL A 194 -6.85 -7.02 4.32
N SER A 195 -6.78 -7.69 5.47
CA SER A 195 -7.30 -7.18 6.75
C SER A 195 -6.23 -6.59 7.66
N SER A 196 -4.96 -6.56 7.26
CA SER A 196 -3.91 -5.87 8.00
C SER A 196 -4.09 -4.35 7.89
N VAL A 197 -4.00 -3.64 9.02
CA VAL A 197 -4.22 -2.19 9.09
C VAL A 197 -3.36 -1.42 8.09
N ALA A 198 -2.09 -1.79 7.90
CA ALA A 198 -1.22 -1.13 6.92
C ALA A 198 -1.76 -1.27 5.49
N ILE A 199 -2.18 -2.47 5.08
CA ILE A 199 -2.73 -2.68 3.73
C ILE A 199 -4.05 -1.91 3.57
N VAL A 200 -4.96 -1.98 4.55
CA VAL A 200 -6.23 -1.25 4.50
C VAL A 200 -6.01 0.27 4.39
N ALA A 201 -5.10 0.83 5.21
CA ALA A 201 -4.82 2.26 5.22
C ALA A 201 -4.24 2.75 3.89
N PHE A 202 -3.17 2.10 3.40
CA PHE A 202 -2.50 2.53 2.16
C PHE A 202 -3.27 2.17 0.88
N ALA A 203 -4.07 1.12 0.89
CA ALA A 203 -4.96 0.78 -0.22
C ALA A 203 -6.06 1.82 -0.44
N ARG A 204 -6.44 2.54 0.60
CA ARG A 204 -7.51 3.54 0.59
C ARG A 204 -6.98 4.98 0.49
N GLY A 205 -5.69 5.14 0.33
CA GLY A 205 -5.03 6.44 0.16
C GLY A 205 -4.69 6.75 -1.29
N ALA A 206 -4.85 8.00 -1.70
CA ALA A 206 -4.37 8.51 -2.99
C ALA A 206 -2.85 8.73 -2.90
N SER A 207 -2.06 7.64 -3.00
CA SER A 207 -0.61 7.69 -2.82
C SER A 207 0.16 6.75 -3.74
N THR A 208 1.47 6.97 -3.81
CA THR A 208 2.39 6.13 -4.59
C THR A 208 2.83 4.85 -3.86
N ASP A 209 2.50 4.70 -2.57
CA ASP A 209 3.03 3.62 -1.74
C ASP A 209 2.54 2.23 -2.17
N MET A 210 1.23 2.07 -2.39
CA MET A 210 0.69 0.81 -2.92
C MET A 210 1.05 0.58 -4.39
N GLN A 211 1.33 1.65 -5.16
CA GLN A 211 1.83 1.52 -6.53
C GLN A 211 3.24 0.93 -6.57
N LEU A 212 4.03 1.09 -5.50
CA LEU A 212 5.30 0.41 -5.31
C LEU A 212 5.09 -0.99 -4.73
N ALA A 213 4.44 -1.09 -3.56
CA ALA A 213 4.42 -2.30 -2.74
C ALA A 213 3.70 -3.48 -3.42
N ALA A 214 2.59 -3.21 -4.14
CA ALA A 214 1.84 -4.26 -4.80
C ALA A 214 2.60 -4.89 -5.99
N PRO A 215 3.05 -4.15 -7.00
CA PRO A 215 3.80 -4.75 -8.10
C PRO A 215 5.15 -5.30 -7.63
N PHE A 216 5.86 -4.65 -6.71
CA PHE A 216 7.07 -5.21 -6.11
C PHE A 216 6.82 -6.62 -5.55
N SER A 217 5.76 -6.79 -4.78
CA SER A 217 5.44 -8.07 -4.15
C SER A 217 5.05 -9.15 -5.17
N ILE A 218 4.30 -8.80 -6.20
CA ILE A 218 3.95 -9.71 -7.29
C ILE A 218 5.23 -10.16 -8.03
N GLY A 219 6.11 -9.22 -8.33
CA GLY A 219 7.40 -9.51 -8.98
C GLY A 219 8.28 -10.44 -8.15
N MET A 220 8.35 -10.25 -6.83
CA MET A 220 9.11 -11.11 -5.91
C MET A 220 8.54 -12.53 -5.84
N LEU A 221 7.22 -12.69 -5.82
CA LEU A 221 6.57 -14.01 -5.90
C LEU A 221 6.85 -14.70 -7.24
N GLY A 222 6.79 -13.97 -8.36
CA GLY A 222 7.13 -14.48 -9.67
C GLY A 222 8.59 -14.93 -9.75
N TRP A 223 9.53 -14.13 -9.20
CA TRP A 223 10.93 -14.53 -9.12
C TRP A 223 11.12 -15.83 -8.34
N TYR A 224 10.43 -15.96 -7.20
CA TYR A 224 10.55 -17.17 -6.39
C TYR A 224 9.92 -18.39 -7.10
N ALA A 225 8.82 -18.24 -7.84
CA ALA A 225 8.27 -19.30 -8.68
C ALA A 225 9.24 -19.75 -9.79
N TRP A 226 9.99 -18.81 -10.38
CA TRP A 226 11.08 -19.16 -11.29
C TRP A 226 12.19 -19.93 -10.56
N TYR A 227 12.58 -19.48 -9.39
CA TYR A 227 13.64 -20.13 -8.60
C TYR A 227 13.31 -21.61 -8.30
N GLU A 228 12.06 -21.92 -7.94
CA GLU A 228 11.62 -23.29 -7.68
C GLU A 228 11.40 -24.12 -8.94
N THR A 229 10.86 -23.54 -10.00
CA THR A 229 10.41 -24.31 -11.17
C THR A 229 11.39 -24.30 -12.33
N GLY A 230 12.37 -23.39 -12.33
CA GLY A 230 13.28 -23.14 -13.45
C GLY A 230 12.61 -22.55 -14.70
N LYS A 231 11.27 -22.34 -14.68
CA LYS A 231 10.53 -21.84 -15.85
C LYS A 231 10.71 -20.35 -16.00
N LYS A 232 11.44 -19.92 -17.04
CA LYS A 232 11.75 -18.50 -17.33
C LYS A 232 10.51 -17.62 -17.50
N PHE A 233 9.34 -18.18 -17.81
CA PHE A 233 8.09 -17.44 -17.88
C PHE A 233 7.80 -16.65 -16.59
N TRP A 234 8.11 -17.21 -15.42
CA TRP A 234 7.89 -16.52 -14.14
C TRP A 234 8.83 -15.32 -13.91
N LEU A 235 9.95 -15.23 -14.64
CA LEU A 235 10.77 -14.02 -14.63
C LEU A 235 10.06 -12.82 -15.29
N PHE A 236 9.08 -13.06 -16.15
CA PHE A 236 8.25 -11.98 -16.69
C PHE A 236 7.64 -11.15 -15.55
N ASP A 237 7.12 -11.80 -14.50
CA ASP A 237 6.53 -11.09 -13.36
C ASP A 237 7.55 -10.20 -12.66
N LEU A 238 8.78 -10.68 -12.45
CA LEU A 238 9.85 -9.87 -11.85
C LEU A 238 10.11 -8.60 -12.66
N TYR A 239 10.29 -8.74 -13.98
CA TYR A 239 10.69 -7.61 -14.82
C TYR A 239 9.52 -6.66 -15.11
N PHE A 240 8.35 -7.17 -15.41
CA PHE A 240 7.16 -6.37 -15.69
C PHE A 240 6.70 -5.59 -14.47
N PHE A 241 6.49 -6.27 -13.35
CA PHE A 241 6.03 -5.63 -12.13
C PHE A 241 7.16 -4.83 -11.45
N GLY A 242 8.43 -5.24 -11.62
CA GLY A 242 9.58 -4.44 -11.23
C GLY A 242 9.66 -3.10 -11.97
N ALA A 243 9.38 -3.09 -13.28
CA ALA A 243 9.28 -1.87 -14.07
C ALA A 243 8.12 -0.97 -13.59
N ALA A 244 6.95 -1.54 -13.34
CA ALA A 244 5.82 -0.80 -12.79
C ALA A 244 6.15 -0.19 -11.41
N ALA A 245 6.79 -0.93 -10.52
CA ALA A 245 7.23 -0.43 -9.23
C ALA A 245 8.26 0.71 -9.36
N THR A 246 9.16 0.64 -10.36
CA THR A 246 10.12 1.71 -10.65
C THR A 246 9.43 2.96 -11.16
N LEU A 247 8.43 2.83 -12.04
CA LEU A 247 7.60 3.95 -12.51
C LEU A 247 6.68 4.51 -11.41
N ALA A 248 6.52 3.82 -10.29
CA ALA A 248 5.75 4.31 -9.14
C ALA A 248 6.59 5.19 -8.19
N LYS A 249 7.81 4.75 -7.87
CA LYS A 249 8.59 5.40 -6.79
C LYS A 249 10.10 5.44 -7.05
N GLY A 250 10.53 5.11 -8.26
CA GLY A 250 11.93 5.20 -8.68
C GLY A 250 12.78 3.98 -8.34
N PRO A 251 14.11 4.16 -8.21
CA PRO A 251 15.09 3.08 -8.18
C PRO A 251 15.03 2.22 -6.91
N VAL A 252 14.30 2.62 -5.90
CA VAL A 252 14.18 1.88 -4.64
C VAL A 252 13.62 0.47 -4.84
N ALA A 253 12.70 0.27 -5.81
CA ALA A 253 12.11 -1.03 -6.07
C ALA A 253 13.13 -2.06 -6.61
N PRO A 254 13.85 -1.82 -7.72
CA PRO A 254 14.88 -2.74 -8.19
C PRO A 254 16.03 -2.88 -7.20
N PHE A 255 16.38 -1.85 -6.45
CA PHE A 255 17.40 -1.93 -5.40
C PHE A 255 17.01 -2.93 -4.30
N LEU A 256 15.81 -2.81 -3.74
CA LEU A 256 15.32 -3.74 -2.71
C LEU A 256 15.25 -5.18 -3.25
N ALA A 257 14.70 -5.38 -4.45
CA ALA A 257 14.62 -6.70 -5.07
C ALA A 257 16.01 -7.31 -5.26
N PHE A 258 16.96 -6.54 -5.80
CA PHE A 258 18.34 -6.99 -5.99
C PHE A 258 19.00 -7.39 -4.67
N CYS A 259 18.92 -6.56 -3.64
CA CYS A 259 19.54 -6.85 -2.35
C CYS A 259 18.93 -8.08 -1.66
N ILE A 260 17.60 -8.23 -1.69
CA ILE A 260 16.92 -9.39 -1.09
C ILE A 260 17.32 -10.68 -1.84
N ILE A 261 17.29 -10.66 -3.16
CA ILE A 261 17.68 -11.80 -4.01
C ILE A 261 19.16 -12.16 -3.81
N LEU A 262 20.03 -11.14 -3.79
CA LEU A 262 21.46 -11.31 -3.58
C LEU A 262 21.75 -11.94 -2.21
N LEU A 263 21.10 -11.43 -1.15
CA LEU A 263 21.25 -11.95 0.20
C LEU A 263 20.75 -13.39 0.30
N PHE A 264 19.59 -13.70 -0.26
CA PHE A 264 19.03 -15.04 -0.28
C PHE A 264 19.93 -16.04 -1.00
N LEU A 265 20.35 -15.71 -2.23
CA LEU A 265 21.23 -16.59 -3.01
C LEU A 265 22.65 -16.68 -2.42
N GLY A 266 23.16 -15.60 -1.84
CA GLY A 266 24.45 -15.56 -1.15
C GLY A 266 24.49 -16.50 0.07
N LEU A 267 23.46 -16.47 0.92
CA LEU A 267 23.33 -17.36 2.08
C LEU A 267 23.17 -18.83 1.65
N ARG A 268 22.59 -19.07 0.49
CA ARG A 268 22.47 -20.41 -0.10
C ARG A 268 23.71 -20.83 -0.91
N ARG A 269 24.64 -19.92 -1.18
CA ARG A 269 25.82 -20.11 -2.06
C ARG A 269 25.45 -20.49 -3.50
N GLU A 270 24.28 -20.04 -3.98
CA GLU A 270 23.74 -20.37 -5.30
C GLU A 270 23.98 -19.27 -6.33
N TRP A 271 25.24 -18.84 -6.48
CA TRP A 271 25.66 -17.75 -7.38
C TRP A 271 25.30 -17.97 -8.85
N SER A 272 25.19 -19.22 -9.29
CA SER A 272 24.73 -19.55 -10.63
C SER A 272 23.28 -19.13 -10.88
N ALA A 273 22.42 -19.17 -9.85
CA ALA A 273 21.03 -18.73 -9.94
C ALA A 273 20.95 -17.19 -10.13
N LEU A 274 21.86 -16.43 -9.50
CA LEU A 274 21.91 -14.97 -9.70
C LEU A 274 22.17 -14.61 -11.17
N ARG A 275 23.15 -15.27 -11.83
CA ARG A 275 23.39 -15.07 -13.26
C ARG A 275 22.20 -15.49 -14.13
N ARG A 276 21.50 -16.57 -13.78
CA ARG A 276 20.31 -17.05 -14.50
C ARG A 276 19.08 -16.17 -14.28
N THR A 277 19.05 -15.36 -13.22
CA THR A 277 18.01 -14.32 -13.02
C THR A 277 18.08 -13.28 -14.14
N ILE A 278 19.27 -12.99 -14.68
CA ILE A 278 19.44 -12.07 -15.81
C ILE A 278 18.90 -12.74 -17.09
N TRP A 279 17.64 -12.43 -17.38
CA TRP A 279 16.93 -12.92 -18.56
C TRP A 279 16.79 -11.80 -19.58
N ILE A 280 17.51 -11.86 -20.70
CA ILE A 280 17.61 -10.76 -21.66
C ILE A 280 16.24 -10.23 -22.12
N PRO A 281 15.24 -11.08 -22.51
CA PRO A 281 13.91 -10.54 -22.87
C PRO A 281 13.24 -9.78 -21.73
N GLY A 282 13.42 -10.22 -20.48
CA GLY A 282 12.90 -9.51 -19.30
C GLY A 282 13.62 -8.17 -19.08
N VAL A 283 14.93 -8.13 -19.21
CA VAL A 283 15.70 -6.87 -19.14
C VAL A 283 15.23 -5.89 -20.22
N LEU A 284 15.06 -6.35 -21.45
CA LEU A 284 14.57 -5.52 -22.53
C LEU A 284 13.14 -5.02 -22.26
N LEU A 285 12.27 -5.87 -21.73
CA LEU A 285 10.92 -5.47 -21.30
C LEU A 285 10.97 -4.38 -20.23
N TYR A 286 11.79 -4.60 -19.18
CA TYR A 286 11.96 -3.61 -18.11
C TYR A 286 12.44 -2.26 -18.66
N LEU A 287 13.47 -2.26 -19.48
CA LEU A 287 14.01 -1.04 -20.09
C LEU A 287 13.00 -0.38 -21.04
N ALA A 288 12.27 -1.15 -21.85
CA ALA A 288 11.23 -0.64 -22.74
C ALA A 288 10.06 0.01 -21.98
N MET A 289 9.76 -0.44 -20.77
CA MET A 289 8.72 0.18 -19.93
C MET A 289 9.24 1.42 -19.19
N VAL A 290 10.47 1.39 -18.68
CA VAL A 290 11.00 2.42 -17.79
C VAL A 290 11.64 3.58 -18.56
N LEU A 291 12.55 3.28 -19.50
CA LEU A 291 13.37 4.29 -20.15
C LEU A 291 12.58 5.35 -20.95
N PRO A 292 11.50 5.02 -21.69
CA PRO A 292 10.80 6.03 -22.48
C PRO A 292 10.35 7.22 -21.64
N TRP A 293 9.76 6.96 -20.45
CA TRP A 293 9.31 8.03 -19.57
C TRP A 293 10.50 8.81 -18.95
N TYR A 294 11.52 8.11 -18.44
CA TYR A 294 12.69 8.76 -17.83
C TYR A 294 13.46 9.64 -18.83
N ILE A 295 13.61 9.17 -20.08
CA ILE A 295 14.25 9.94 -21.15
C ILE A 295 13.38 11.15 -21.52
N ALA A 296 12.08 10.95 -21.68
CA ALA A 296 11.17 12.02 -22.06
C ALA A 296 11.08 13.13 -21.00
N VAL A 297 10.95 12.77 -19.73
CA VAL A 297 10.88 13.74 -18.62
C VAL A 297 12.21 14.50 -18.46
N GLN A 298 13.35 13.81 -18.58
CA GLN A 298 14.67 14.45 -18.53
C GLN A 298 14.90 15.44 -19.68
N ARG A 299 14.45 15.09 -20.90
CA ARG A 299 14.55 16.01 -22.05
C ARG A 299 13.69 17.26 -21.90
N ARG A 300 12.51 17.12 -21.29
CA ARG A 300 11.61 18.26 -21.05
C ARG A 300 12.01 19.09 -19.83
N ASN A 301 12.61 18.46 -18.84
CA ASN A 301 13.00 19.09 -17.57
C ASN A 301 14.47 18.76 -17.27
N PRO A 302 15.42 19.57 -17.69
CA PRO A 302 16.86 19.29 -17.55
C PRO A 302 17.32 19.08 -16.10
N THR A 303 16.61 19.64 -15.12
CA THR A 303 16.89 19.50 -13.68
C THR A 303 16.39 18.18 -13.09
N PHE A 304 15.56 17.42 -13.83
CA PHE A 304 14.89 16.22 -13.31
C PHE A 304 15.85 15.21 -12.67
N PHE A 305 16.99 14.91 -13.30
CA PHE A 305 17.94 13.93 -12.74
C PHE A 305 18.47 14.38 -11.38
N HIS A 306 18.85 15.66 -11.25
CA HIS A 306 19.35 16.23 -10.00
C HIS A 306 18.26 16.20 -8.91
N GLU A 307 17.08 16.77 -9.19
CA GLU A 307 15.98 16.84 -8.24
C GLU A 307 15.50 15.43 -7.82
N PHE A 308 15.23 14.56 -8.80
CA PHE A 308 14.65 13.24 -8.51
C PHE A 308 15.65 12.25 -7.90
N PHE A 309 16.83 12.08 -8.53
CA PHE A 309 17.78 11.06 -8.07
C PHE A 309 18.61 11.55 -6.89
N TYR A 310 19.14 12.75 -6.96
CA TYR A 310 20.01 13.27 -5.91
C TYR A 310 19.22 13.76 -4.70
N GLU A 311 18.36 14.75 -4.83
CA GLU A 311 17.65 15.36 -3.69
C GLU A 311 16.60 14.41 -3.09
N HIS A 312 15.71 13.85 -3.95
CA HIS A 312 14.58 13.07 -3.47
C HIS A 312 14.85 11.59 -3.18
N ASN A 313 15.99 11.03 -3.60
CA ASN A 313 16.37 9.65 -3.28
C ASN A 313 17.62 9.59 -2.41
N VAL A 314 18.76 10.17 -2.82
CA VAL A 314 20.02 10.06 -2.08
C VAL A 314 20.04 10.96 -0.85
N GLU A 315 19.84 12.26 -1.03
CA GLU A 315 19.90 13.23 0.06
C GLU A 315 18.79 13.00 1.09
N ARG A 316 17.57 12.70 0.64
CA ARG A 316 16.46 12.33 1.52
C ARG A 316 16.75 11.09 2.37
N PHE A 317 17.50 10.13 1.86
CA PHE A 317 17.92 8.95 2.62
C PHE A 317 19.01 9.29 3.64
N ALA A 318 20.00 10.10 3.20
CA ALA A 318 21.19 10.39 3.97
C ALA A 318 21.01 11.52 5.00
N THR A 319 20.07 12.44 4.77
CA THR A 319 19.87 13.64 5.60
C THR A 319 18.44 13.76 6.13
N ASP A 320 18.21 14.70 7.03
CA ASP A 320 16.88 15.06 7.55
C ASP A 320 16.29 16.28 6.81
N LEU A 321 16.47 16.37 5.51
CA LEU A 321 16.03 17.48 4.68
C LEU A 321 14.54 17.85 4.87
N TYR A 322 13.70 16.85 5.16
CA TYR A 322 12.24 17.00 5.31
C TYR A 322 11.75 17.03 6.76
N ARG A 323 12.65 17.05 7.75
CA ARG A 323 12.33 17.05 9.19
C ARG A 323 11.43 15.89 9.63
N HIS A 324 11.55 14.70 8.99
CA HIS A 324 10.87 13.47 9.37
C HIS A 324 11.77 12.56 10.21
N HIS A 325 12.52 13.19 11.14
CA HIS A 325 13.38 12.44 12.05
C HIS A 325 12.55 11.59 13.00
N GLN A 326 12.82 10.28 13.00
CA GLN A 326 12.16 9.31 13.87
C GLN A 326 13.19 8.39 14.52
N PRO A 327 12.96 7.91 15.75
CA PRO A 327 13.89 7.04 16.45
C PRO A 327 14.11 5.73 15.67
N PHE A 328 15.23 5.03 15.97
CA PHE A 328 15.60 3.81 15.26
C PHE A 328 14.54 2.69 15.38
N TYR A 329 13.81 2.63 16.49
CA TYR A 329 12.75 1.64 16.75
C TYR A 329 11.40 1.99 16.11
N TYR A 330 11.31 3.09 15.38
CA TYR A 330 10.07 3.58 14.76
C TYR A 330 9.36 2.49 13.95
N TYR A 331 10.09 1.77 13.11
CA TYR A 331 9.49 0.73 12.29
C TYR A 331 9.02 -0.50 13.07
N ALA A 332 9.54 -0.76 14.26
CA ALA A 332 8.98 -1.78 15.14
C ALA A 332 7.55 -1.42 15.56
N VAL A 333 7.32 -0.15 15.93
CA VAL A 333 5.98 0.36 16.26
C VAL A 333 5.06 0.33 15.04
N VAL A 334 5.54 0.83 13.90
CA VAL A 334 4.76 0.81 12.63
C VAL A 334 4.37 -0.61 12.24
N LEU A 335 5.27 -1.59 12.42
CA LEU A 335 5.00 -2.98 12.12
C LEU A 335 3.95 -3.59 13.06
N VAL A 336 4.06 -3.33 14.37
CA VAL A 336 3.08 -3.78 15.37
C VAL A 336 1.68 -3.28 15.02
N VAL A 337 1.54 -1.98 14.74
CA VAL A 337 0.26 -1.36 14.39
C VAL A 337 -0.21 -1.82 13.01
N GLY A 338 0.70 -1.87 12.04
CA GLY A 338 0.38 -2.21 10.65
C GLY A 338 -0.10 -3.64 10.46
N LEU A 339 0.34 -4.58 11.30
CA LEU A 339 -0.09 -5.99 11.26
C LEU A 339 -1.36 -6.26 12.07
N LEU A 340 -1.94 -5.26 12.77
CA LEU A 340 -3.19 -5.47 13.48
C LEU A 340 -4.29 -6.02 12.54
N PRO A 341 -5.13 -6.95 13.01
CA PRO A 341 -5.16 -7.61 14.32
C PRO A 341 -4.23 -8.84 14.43
N TRP A 342 -3.41 -9.13 13.42
CA TRP A 342 -2.61 -10.36 13.27
C TRP A 342 -1.25 -10.31 13.96
N THR A 343 -0.89 -9.22 14.60
CA THR A 343 0.46 -8.93 15.07
C THR A 343 1.08 -10.10 15.87
N ALA A 344 0.37 -10.66 16.85
CA ALA A 344 0.90 -11.74 17.69
C ALA A 344 1.22 -13.02 16.88
N LEU A 345 0.31 -13.39 15.96
CA LEU A 345 0.51 -14.55 15.08
C LEU A 345 1.62 -14.31 14.07
N SER A 346 1.70 -13.11 13.50
CA SER A 346 2.74 -12.77 12.53
C SER A 346 4.13 -12.71 13.14
N PHE A 347 4.26 -12.21 14.36
CA PHE A 347 5.53 -12.26 15.09
C PHE A 347 5.94 -13.70 15.40
N ARG A 348 5.01 -14.56 15.82
CA ARG A 348 5.31 -15.97 16.05
C ARG A 348 5.71 -16.68 14.76
N ALA A 349 5.02 -16.41 13.65
CA ALA A 349 5.37 -16.96 12.34
C ALA A 349 6.75 -16.50 11.87
N LEU A 350 7.09 -15.21 12.09
CA LEU A 350 8.41 -14.66 11.78
C LEU A 350 9.52 -15.34 12.61
N VAL A 351 9.30 -15.51 13.92
CA VAL A 351 10.25 -16.20 14.80
C VAL A 351 10.45 -17.65 14.37
N ASP A 352 9.37 -18.36 14.02
CA ASP A 352 9.43 -19.73 13.53
C ASP A 352 10.21 -19.84 12.21
N GLY A 353 9.91 -18.97 11.25
CA GLY A 353 10.64 -18.88 9.99
C GLY A 353 12.12 -18.53 10.19
N LEU A 354 12.44 -17.61 11.09
CA LEU A 354 13.81 -17.23 11.42
C LEU A 354 14.59 -18.37 12.09
N GLN A 355 13.98 -19.07 13.05
CA GLN A 355 14.60 -20.23 13.70
C GLN A 355 14.92 -21.34 12.68
N THR A 356 13.97 -21.63 11.78
CA THR A 356 14.18 -22.59 10.69
C THR A 356 15.30 -22.15 9.77
N SER A 357 15.32 -20.90 9.35
CA SER A 357 16.37 -20.34 8.49
C SER A 357 17.75 -20.39 9.14
N ILE A 358 17.86 -20.02 10.41
CA ILE A 358 19.13 -20.07 11.17
C ILE A 358 19.63 -21.53 11.29
N ALA A 359 18.74 -22.47 11.56
CA ALA A 359 19.11 -23.88 11.65
C ALA A 359 19.68 -24.39 10.31
N GLU A 360 19.04 -24.03 9.19
CA GLU A 360 19.54 -24.36 7.86
C GLU A 360 20.87 -23.67 7.52
N TRP A 361 21.04 -22.37 7.88
CA TRP A 361 22.32 -21.69 7.69
C TRP A 361 23.44 -22.35 8.48
N LYS A 362 23.22 -22.66 9.76
CA LYS A 362 24.18 -23.38 10.58
C LYS A 362 24.57 -24.73 9.93
N ALA A 363 23.60 -25.50 9.46
CA ALA A 363 23.87 -26.76 8.80
C ALA A 363 24.68 -26.61 7.50
N ARG A 364 24.48 -25.54 6.72
CA ARG A 364 25.24 -25.27 5.49
C ARG A 364 26.67 -24.79 5.75
N PHE A 365 26.90 -24.04 6.82
CA PHE A 365 28.21 -23.45 7.13
C PHE A 365 29.05 -24.31 8.07
N THR A 366 28.50 -25.41 8.65
CA THR A 366 29.25 -26.34 9.47
C THR A 366 30.00 -27.34 8.57
N PRO A 367 31.31 -27.53 8.75
CA PRO A 367 32.06 -28.53 7.99
C PRO A 367 31.49 -29.94 8.20
N ARG A 368 31.10 -30.61 7.13
CA ARG A 368 30.53 -31.96 7.16
C ARG A 368 31.58 -32.97 7.59
N ARG A 369 31.55 -33.42 8.83
CA ARG A 369 32.02 -34.77 9.20
C ARG A 369 30.74 -35.62 9.32
N TYR A 370 30.53 -36.52 8.35
CA TYR A 370 29.49 -37.56 8.37
C TYR A 370 28.06 -37.12 8.76
N VAL A 371 27.30 -36.65 7.84
CA VAL A 371 25.83 -36.76 7.91
C VAL A 371 25.30 -37.04 6.51
N GLY A 372 24.51 -38.11 6.38
CA GLY A 372 23.85 -38.48 5.13
C GLY A 372 23.03 -37.32 4.57
N HIS A 373 22.65 -37.42 3.29
CA HIS A 373 21.92 -36.40 2.53
C HIS A 373 20.81 -35.75 3.36
N VAL A 374 21.10 -34.63 4.01
CA VAL A 374 20.06 -33.77 4.56
C VAL A 374 19.34 -33.21 3.35
N ARG A 375 18.10 -33.62 3.15
CA ARG A 375 17.19 -33.04 2.16
C ARG A 375 17.23 -31.53 2.40
N ALA A 376 17.58 -30.75 1.38
CA ALA A 376 17.53 -29.30 1.46
C ALA A 376 16.10 -28.92 1.92
N GLY A 377 16.01 -28.23 3.04
CA GLY A 377 14.71 -27.78 3.59
C GLY A 377 14.01 -26.84 2.61
N ASP A 378 12.72 -26.60 2.86
CA ASP A 378 11.93 -25.66 2.07
C ASP A 378 12.56 -24.25 2.14
N ALA A 379 13.02 -23.72 1.01
CA ALA A 379 13.67 -22.41 0.92
C ALA A 379 12.69 -21.22 1.01
N PHE A 380 11.39 -21.47 0.91
CA PHE A 380 10.39 -20.41 0.87
C PHE A 380 10.29 -19.60 2.17
N PRO A 381 10.26 -20.21 3.37
CA PRO A 381 10.27 -19.45 4.62
C PRO A 381 11.53 -18.56 4.75
N GLU A 382 12.70 -19.07 4.35
CA GLU A 382 13.96 -18.32 4.35
C GLU A 382 13.86 -17.08 3.45
N PHE A 383 13.35 -17.24 2.23
CA PHE A 383 13.13 -16.14 1.30
C PHE A 383 12.16 -15.09 1.87
N LEU A 384 11.03 -15.53 2.44
CA LEU A 384 10.04 -14.63 3.02
C LEU A 384 10.58 -13.87 4.24
N VAL A 385 11.38 -14.51 5.08
CA VAL A 385 12.04 -13.87 6.24
C VAL A 385 12.99 -12.77 5.78
N LEU A 386 13.84 -13.06 4.80
CA LEU A 386 14.77 -12.07 4.26
C LEU A 386 14.04 -10.92 3.58
N TRP A 387 13.02 -11.22 2.80
CA TRP A 387 12.19 -10.20 2.17
C TRP A 387 11.44 -9.35 3.20
N ALA A 388 10.91 -9.93 4.26
CA ALA A 388 10.23 -9.18 5.32
C ALA A 388 11.17 -8.26 6.10
N LEU A 389 12.35 -8.77 6.46
CA LEU A 389 13.27 -8.05 7.35
C LEU A 389 14.13 -7.01 6.63
N PHE A 390 14.54 -7.27 5.39
CA PHE A 390 15.47 -6.38 4.69
C PHE A 390 14.97 -4.94 4.55
N PRO A 391 13.73 -4.65 4.09
CA PRO A 391 13.24 -3.27 4.01
C PRO A 391 13.16 -2.59 5.38
N ILE A 392 12.78 -3.33 6.43
CA ILE A 392 12.69 -2.78 7.80
C ILE A 392 14.08 -2.35 8.27
N VAL A 393 15.07 -3.23 8.13
CA VAL A 393 16.46 -2.94 8.53
C VAL A 393 17.01 -1.77 7.71
N PHE A 394 16.90 -1.84 6.37
CA PHE A 394 17.41 -0.82 5.47
C PHE A 394 16.87 0.57 5.78
N PHE A 395 15.54 0.71 5.88
CA PHE A 395 14.95 2.02 6.16
C PHE A 395 15.12 2.48 7.61
N SER A 396 15.46 1.60 8.55
CA SER A 396 15.80 2.02 9.92
C SER A 396 17.06 2.89 9.97
N PHE A 397 17.96 2.75 8.98
CA PHE A 397 19.14 3.60 8.82
C PHE A 397 18.86 4.91 8.08
N SER A 398 17.67 5.10 7.48
CA SER A 398 17.33 6.34 6.78
C SER A 398 17.17 7.51 7.76
N GLY A 399 17.67 8.69 7.38
CA GLY A 399 17.46 9.95 8.11
C GLY A 399 15.98 10.36 8.15
N SER A 400 15.26 10.17 7.03
CA SER A 400 13.83 10.46 6.92
C SER A 400 13.03 9.16 6.93
N LYS A 401 12.08 8.99 7.88
CA LYS A 401 11.28 7.77 8.05
C LYS A 401 9.78 8.04 7.89
N LEU A 402 9.14 7.30 6.99
CA LEU A 402 7.69 7.31 6.80
C LEU A 402 7.11 5.89 6.92
N PRO A 403 5.86 5.72 7.41
CA PRO A 403 5.27 4.39 7.61
C PRO A 403 5.21 3.55 6.32
N GLY A 404 4.97 4.19 5.16
CA GLY A 404 4.86 3.53 3.86
C GLY A 404 6.16 2.90 3.34
N TYR A 405 7.33 3.20 3.92
CA TYR A 405 8.60 2.64 3.45
C TYR A 405 8.72 1.14 3.70
N ILE A 406 8.15 0.65 4.80
CA ILE A 406 8.16 -0.79 5.13
C ILE A 406 6.91 -1.54 4.64
N LEU A 407 6.05 -0.89 3.86
CA LEU A 407 4.87 -1.54 3.28
C LEU A 407 5.22 -2.81 2.46
N PRO A 408 6.33 -2.86 1.70
CA PRO A 408 6.78 -4.08 1.03
C PRO A 408 7.08 -5.28 1.96
N SER A 409 7.22 -5.07 3.27
CA SER A 409 7.44 -6.14 4.26
C SER A 409 6.14 -6.82 4.73
N ILE A 410 4.98 -6.19 4.53
CA ILE A 410 3.70 -6.74 5.00
C ILE A 410 3.27 -8.00 4.23
N PRO A 411 3.34 -8.05 2.88
CA PRO A 411 2.96 -9.24 2.12
C PRO A 411 3.72 -10.51 2.54
N PRO A 412 5.07 -10.54 2.64
CA PRO A 412 5.79 -11.73 3.07
C PRO A 412 5.45 -12.14 4.50
N LEU A 413 5.17 -11.20 5.41
CA LEU A 413 4.72 -11.52 6.77
C LEU A 413 3.32 -12.15 6.79
N ALA A 414 2.40 -11.66 5.98
CA ALA A 414 1.07 -12.26 5.82
C ALA A 414 1.17 -13.70 5.26
N ILE A 415 2.07 -13.92 4.30
CA ILE A 415 2.32 -15.24 3.70
C ILE A 415 2.93 -16.19 4.74
N LEU A 416 3.96 -15.75 5.47
CA LEU A 416 4.56 -16.53 6.57
C LEU A 416 3.51 -16.91 7.61
N THR A 417 2.63 -15.99 7.96
CA THR A 417 1.56 -16.22 8.94
C THR A 417 0.55 -17.26 8.43
N GLY A 418 0.13 -17.15 7.18
CA GLY A 418 -0.77 -18.11 6.55
C GLY A 418 -0.16 -19.51 6.47
N ASP A 419 1.11 -19.62 6.10
CA ASP A 419 1.85 -20.87 6.07
C ASP A 419 2.01 -21.49 7.48
N TYR A 420 2.38 -20.66 8.46
CA TYR A 420 2.46 -21.08 9.86
C TYR A 420 1.13 -21.63 10.38
N LEU A 421 0.03 -20.89 10.16
CA LEU A 421 -1.32 -21.33 10.57
C LEU A 421 -1.74 -22.63 9.88
N PHE A 422 -1.37 -22.81 8.63
CA PHE A 422 -1.63 -24.06 7.91
C PHE A 422 -0.87 -25.24 8.52
N ARG A 423 0.41 -25.06 8.83
CA ARG A 423 1.25 -26.12 9.44
C ARG A 423 0.73 -26.54 10.81
N ILE A 424 0.30 -25.60 11.65
CA ILE A 424 -0.21 -25.91 12.98
C ILE A 424 -1.69 -26.33 12.98
N ARG A 425 -2.38 -26.35 11.84
CA ARG A 425 -3.82 -26.64 11.76
C ARG A 425 -4.21 -27.99 12.36
N ARG A 426 -3.38 -29.03 12.17
CA ARG A 426 -3.60 -30.38 12.71
C ARG A 426 -3.17 -30.49 14.18
N ALA A 427 -2.09 -29.86 14.56
CA ALA A 427 -1.58 -29.88 15.93
C ALA A 427 -2.37 -28.96 16.89
N GLY A 428 -3.14 -28.03 16.33
CA GLY A 428 -3.81 -26.98 17.08
C GLY A 428 -2.87 -25.80 17.41
N ILE A 429 -3.47 -24.68 17.81
CA ILE A 429 -2.70 -23.52 18.23
C ILE A 429 -2.19 -23.74 19.66
N PRO A 430 -0.90 -23.55 19.96
CA PRO A 430 -0.39 -23.61 21.32
C PRO A 430 -1.21 -22.70 22.25
N PRO A 431 -1.63 -23.19 23.44
CA PRO A 431 -2.51 -22.43 24.34
C PRO A 431 -1.96 -21.03 24.69
N TRP A 432 -0.65 -20.91 24.90
CA TRP A 432 -0.03 -19.63 25.19
C TRP A 432 -0.17 -18.64 24.02
N LEU A 433 0.01 -19.10 22.77
CA LEU A 433 -0.10 -18.25 21.58
C LEU A 433 -1.55 -17.84 21.34
N LEU A 434 -2.51 -18.77 21.51
CA LEU A 434 -3.93 -18.45 21.41
C LEU A 434 -4.33 -17.41 22.46
N ASN A 435 -3.90 -17.59 23.71
CA ASN A 435 -4.19 -16.63 24.78
C ASN A 435 -3.53 -15.27 24.51
N THR A 436 -2.27 -15.23 24.08
CA THR A 436 -1.58 -13.98 23.71
C THR A 436 -2.30 -13.27 22.58
N HIS A 437 -2.66 -13.99 21.53
CA HIS A 437 -3.41 -13.43 20.39
C HIS A 437 -4.79 -12.93 20.83
N ALA A 438 -5.49 -13.66 21.69
CA ALA A 438 -6.80 -13.28 22.19
C ALA A 438 -6.73 -12.02 23.07
N ILE A 439 -5.80 -11.96 24.02
CA ILE A 439 -5.60 -10.80 24.91
C ILE A 439 -5.22 -9.58 24.06
N PHE A 440 -4.30 -9.76 23.11
CA PHE A 440 -3.87 -8.70 22.22
C PHE A 440 -5.03 -8.19 21.35
N THR A 441 -5.83 -9.07 20.75
CA THR A 441 -7.00 -8.68 19.93
C THR A 441 -8.11 -8.07 20.79
N GLY A 442 -8.29 -8.55 22.03
CA GLY A 442 -9.20 -7.94 23.02
C GLY A 442 -8.76 -6.52 23.38
N PHE A 443 -7.47 -6.31 23.63
CA PHE A 443 -6.90 -4.98 23.86
C PHE A 443 -7.05 -4.07 22.64
N VAL A 444 -6.78 -4.59 21.45
CA VAL A 444 -7.02 -3.87 20.21
C VAL A 444 -8.49 -3.49 20.06
N THR A 445 -9.42 -4.40 20.37
CA THR A 445 -10.87 -4.12 20.34
C THR A 445 -11.22 -2.99 21.31
N PHE A 446 -10.67 -3.03 22.52
CA PHE A 446 -10.81 -1.96 23.50
C PHE A 446 -10.34 -0.60 22.95
N VAL A 447 -9.13 -0.54 22.40
CA VAL A 447 -8.56 0.68 21.81
C VAL A 447 -9.41 1.16 20.60
N LEU A 448 -9.83 0.24 19.73
CA LEU A 448 -10.62 0.58 18.56
C LEU A 448 -12.02 1.14 18.90
N ILE A 449 -12.63 0.72 20.00
CA ILE A 449 -13.90 1.30 20.49
C ILE A 449 -13.67 2.71 21.04
N LEU A 450 -12.50 2.99 21.62
CA LEU A 450 -12.14 4.33 22.08
C LEU A 450 -11.67 5.25 20.95
N CYS A 451 -11.17 4.70 19.88
CA CYS A 451 -10.65 5.45 18.74
C CYS A 451 -11.62 6.53 18.20
N PRO A 452 -12.94 6.27 18.05
CA PRO A 452 -13.90 7.30 17.65
C PRO A 452 -13.99 8.49 18.60
N GLN A 453 -13.74 8.33 19.90
CA GLN A 453 -13.71 9.45 20.84
C GLN A 453 -12.62 10.45 20.48
N TYR A 454 -11.47 9.95 20.06
CA TYR A 454 -10.36 10.78 19.62
C TYR A 454 -10.53 11.28 18.17
N LEU A 455 -10.79 10.38 17.24
CA LEU A 455 -10.81 10.71 15.81
C LEU A 455 -12.06 11.50 15.38
N VAL A 456 -13.24 11.20 15.97
CA VAL A 456 -14.51 11.80 15.55
C VAL A 456 -14.90 12.96 16.47
N TYR A 457 -14.83 12.76 17.77
CA TYR A 457 -15.28 13.74 18.75
C TYR A 457 -14.15 14.60 19.32
N GLN A 458 -12.90 14.34 18.94
CA GLN A 458 -11.69 15.03 19.39
C GLN A 458 -11.54 15.13 20.93
N ARG A 459 -12.08 14.15 21.63
CA ARG A 459 -12.01 14.06 23.08
C ARG A 459 -10.85 13.17 23.50
N ILE A 460 -9.87 13.71 24.18
CA ILE A 460 -8.70 12.98 24.69
C ILE A 460 -9.12 12.00 25.80
N VAL A 461 -10.06 12.42 26.65
CA VAL A 461 -10.58 11.59 27.75
C VAL A 461 -11.94 11.03 27.34
N PRO A 462 -12.07 9.70 27.20
CA PRO A 462 -13.34 9.08 26.87
C PRO A 462 -14.34 9.21 28.03
N ALA A 463 -15.63 9.32 27.69
CA ALA A 463 -16.68 9.29 28.71
C ALA A 463 -16.64 7.98 29.50
N PRO A 464 -16.83 7.97 30.83
CA PRO A 464 -16.72 6.77 31.67
C PRO A 464 -17.56 5.58 31.19
N ARG A 465 -18.76 5.85 30.68
CA ARG A 465 -19.64 4.80 30.11
C ARG A 465 -19.04 4.15 28.87
N ILE A 466 -18.40 4.92 27.98
CA ILE A 466 -17.76 4.40 26.76
C ILE A 466 -16.53 3.58 27.14
N PHE A 467 -15.76 4.06 28.10
CA PHE A 467 -14.62 3.31 28.64
C PHE A 467 -15.06 1.96 29.21
N GLY A 468 -16.12 1.93 30.01
CA GLY A 468 -16.68 0.69 30.57
C GLY A 468 -17.12 -0.29 29.48
N TRP A 469 -17.89 0.17 28.48
CA TRP A 469 -18.29 -0.67 27.36
C TRP A 469 -17.09 -1.16 26.52
N ALA A 470 -16.09 -0.34 26.30
CA ALA A 470 -14.89 -0.73 25.58
C ALA A 470 -14.16 -1.86 26.33
N ALA A 471 -14.05 -1.78 27.67
CA ALA A 471 -13.45 -2.82 28.48
C ALA A 471 -14.25 -4.13 28.41
N VAL A 472 -15.56 -4.07 28.58
CA VAL A 472 -16.44 -5.25 28.49
C VAL A 472 -16.33 -5.93 27.12
N LEU A 473 -16.42 -5.16 26.04
CA LEU A 473 -16.34 -5.72 24.68
C LEU A 473 -14.95 -6.21 24.34
N GLY A 474 -13.90 -5.57 24.84
CA GLY A 474 -12.53 -6.06 24.70
C GLY A 474 -12.31 -7.43 25.38
N VAL A 475 -12.80 -7.57 26.62
CA VAL A 475 -12.77 -8.87 27.34
C VAL A 475 -13.63 -9.91 26.62
N ALA A 476 -14.85 -9.55 26.20
CA ALA A 476 -15.73 -10.46 25.47
C ALA A 476 -15.08 -10.94 24.17
N ALA A 477 -14.43 -10.06 23.41
CA ALA A 477 -13.70 -10.42 22.20
C ALA A 477 -12.55 -11.40 22.50
N ALA A 478 -11.77 -11.17 23.56
CA ALA A 478 -10.72 -12.08 23.96
C ALA A 478 -11.25 -13.46 24.34
N LEU A 479 -12.31 -13.53 25.16
CA LEU A 479 -12.95 -14.78 25.55
C LEU A 479 -13.54 -15.53 24.35
N LEU A 480 -14.18 -14.80 23.43
CA LEU A 480 -14.73 -15.37 22.19
C LEU A 480 -13.64 -15.98 21.31
N ILE A 481 -12.50 -15.30 21.15
CA ILE A 481 -11.35 -15.80 20.39
C ILE A 481 -10.79 -17.07 21.03
N ILE A 482 -10.65 -17.10 22.36
CA ILE A 482 -10.21 -18.30 23.07
C ILE A 482 -11.20 -19.45 22.86
N PHE A 483 -12.49 -19.20 23.02
CA PHE A 483 -13.54 -20.18 22.82
C PHE A 483 -13.54 -20.74 21.39
N VAL A 484 -13.57 -19.84 20.39
CA VAL A 484 -13.59 -20.24 18.96
C VAL A 484 -12.30 -20.98 18.59
N GLY A 485 -11.14 -20.49 19.02
CA GLY A 485 -9.85 -21.12 18.73
C GLY A 485 -9.72 -22.52 19.32
N ARG A 486 -10.21 -22.72 20.56
CA ARG A 486 -10.20 -24.05 21.22
C ARG A 486 -11.25 -25.00 20.65
N ARG A 487 -12.44 -24.51 20.33
CA ARG A 487 -13.58 -25.35 19.95
C ARG A 487 -13.63 -25.69 18.47
N PHE A 488 -13.29 -24.70 17.62
CA PHE A 488 -13.46 -24.79 16.16
C PHE A 488 -12.14 -24.70 15.39
N GLY A 489 -11.03 -24.40 16.08
CA GLY A 489 -9.70 -24.36 15.50
C GLY A 489 -9.42 -23.16 14.58
N VAL A 490 -8.28 -23.23 13.88
CA VAL A 490 -7.69 -22.14 13.10
C VAL A 490 -8.62 -21.56 12.03
N LYS A 491 -9.40 -22.41 11.35
CA LYS A 491 -10.27 -21.96 10.25
C LYS A 491 -11.30 -20.92 10.67
N HIS A 492 -11.85 -21.05 11.86
CA HIS A 492 -12.86 -20.13 12.39
C HIS A 492 -12.20 -18.95 13.13
N LEU A 493 -11.04 -19.19 13.74
CA LEU A 493 -10.27 -18.16 14.40
C LEU A 493 -9.96 -16.99 13.48
N ARG A 494 -9.55 -17.25 12.23
CA ARG A 494 -9.24 -16.20 11.25
C ARG A 494 -10.43 -15.26 10.98
N LEU A 495 -11.64 -15.81 10.90
CA LEU A 495 -12.83 -15.00 10.65
C LEU A 495 -13.19 -14.13 11.85
N ILE A 496 -13.17 -14.71 13.06
CA ILE A 496 -13.52 -13.95 14.26
C ILE A 496 -12.49 -12.86 14.59
N THR A 497 -11.21 -13.06 14.24
CA THR A 497 -10.15 -12.07 14.43
C THR A 497 -10.35 -10.82 13.58
N MET A 498 -11.01 -10.93 12.41
CA MET A 498 -11.27 -9.79 11.53
C MET A 498 -12.44 -8.92 12.00
N VAL A 499 -13.31 -9.44 12.87
CA VAL A 499 -14.54 -8.75 13.31
C VAL A 499 -14.29 -7.36 13.89
N PRO A 500 -13.32 -7.14 14.80
CA PRO A 500 -13.07 -5.81 15.34
C PRO A 500 -12.76 -4.76 14.28
N LEU A 501 -11.89 -5.11 13.32
CA LEU A 501 -11.51 -4.18 12.24
C LEU A 501 -12.69 -3.94 11.28
N THR A 502 -13.46 -4.98 10.97
CA THR A 502 -14.68 -4.86 10.16
C THR A 502 -15.69 -3.90 10.82
N ALA A 503 -15.93 -4.08 12.12
CA ALA A 503 -16.81 -3.22 12.89
C ALA A 503 -16.29 -1.77 12.96
N LEU A 504 -14.99 -1.58 13.16
CA LEU A 504 -14.36 -0.26 13.17
C LEU A 504 -14.55 0.47 11.83
N LEU A 505 -14.28 -0.20 10.71
CA LEU A 505 -14.46 0.40 9.39
C LEU A 505 -15.91 0.81 9.14
N TYR A 506 -16.87 -0.06 9.51
CA TYR A 506 -18.29 0.27 9.44
C TYR A 506 -18.63 1.51 10.27
N PHE A 507 -18.16 1.55 11.51
CA PHE A 507 -18.46 2.65 12.43
C PHE A 507 -17.80 3.96 11.98
N LEU A 508 -16.51 3.93 11.64
CA LEU A 508 -15.79 5.14 11.23
C LEU A 508 -16.26 5.67 9.88
N LEU A 509 -16.36 4.82 8.87
CA LEU A 509 -16.61 5.27 7.50
C LEU A 509 -18.09 5.24 7.13
N GLY A 510 -18.85 4.26 7.62
CA GLY A 510 -20.28 4.17 7.31
C GLY A 510 -21.12 5.08 8.17
N ARG A 511 -20.83 5.16 9.48
CA ARG A 511 -21.67 5.93 10.42
C ARG A 511 -21.16 7.35 10.68
N ASN A 512 -19.84 7.51 10.79
CA ASN A 512 -19.22 8.76 11.22
C ASN A 512 -18.30 9.40 10.17
N GLY A 513 -18.33 8.91 8.93
CA GLY A 513 -17.43 9.40 7.89
C GLY A 513 -17.55 10.90 7.63
N HIS A 514 -18.76 11.46 7.72
CA HIS A 514 -18.98 12.90 7.57
C HIS A 514 -18.31 13.74 8.68
N LEU A 515 -18.26 13.22 9.92
CA LEU A 515 -17.56 13.90 11.02
C LEU A 515 -16.04 13.83 10.85
N LEU A 516 -15.53 12.69 10.34
CA LEU A 516 -14.13 12.60 9.95
C LEU A 516 -13.79 13.58 8.82
N ASP A 517 -14.71 13.74 7.86
CA ASP A 517 -14.54 14.70 6.77
C ASP A 517 -14.43 16.14 7.28
N LEU A 518 -15.30 16.54 8.21
CA LEU A 518 -15.26 17.84 8.86
C LEU A 518 -13.94 18.11 9.59
N ASN A 519 -13.36 17.08 10.22
CA ASN A 519 -12.17 17.24 11.06
C ASN A 519 -10.85 17.15 10.27
N TYR A 520 -10.81 16.35 9.18
CA TYR A 520 -9.54 15.96 8.54
C TYR A 520 -9.45 16.28 7.06
N SER A 521 -10.53 16.77 6.42
CA SER A 521 -10.54 17.13 5.00
C SER A 521 -10.86 18.60 4.80
N ALA A 522 -10.31 19.21 3.76
CA ALA A 522 -10.67 20.56 3.35
C ALA A 522 -11.98 20.60 2.52
N ARG A 523 -12.59 19.46 2.19
CA ARG A 523 -13.79 19.37 1.35
C ARG A 523 -14.98 20.16 1.90
N PRO A 524 -15.34 20.03 3.21
CA PRO A 524 -16.45 20.79 3.76
C PRO A 524 -16.19 22.31 3.79
N LEU A 525 -14.95 22.70 4.13
CA LEU A 525 -14.52 24.10 4.09
C LEU A 525 -14.64 24.68 2.68
N ALA A 526 -14.16 23.96 1.66
CA ALA A 526 -14.26 24.38 0.26
C ALA A 526 -15.71 24.54 -0.20
N ARG A 527 -16.63 23.68 0.27
CA ARG A 527 -18.07 23.79 0.00
C ARG A 527 -18.69 25.01 0.67
N GLN A 528 -18.36 25.29 1.93
CA GLN A 528 -18.86 26.49 2.63
C GLN A 528 -18.35 27.77 1.96
N ILE A 529 -17.07 27.82 1.57
CA ILE A 529 -16.54 28.96 0.80
C ILE A 529 -17.32 29.13 -0.52
N ALA A 530 -17.59 28.06 -1.25
CA ALA A 530 -18.33 28.12 -2.51
C ALA A 530 -19.77 28.61 -2.33
N GLN A 531 -20.43 28.23 -1.23
CA GLN A 531 -21.78 28.71 -0.89
C GLN A 531 -21.79 30.18 -0.50
N ALA A 532 -20.76 30.65 0.22
CA ALA A 532 -20.66 32.03 0.65
C ALA A 532 -20.19 32.99 -0.48
N THR A 533 -19.55 32.47 -1.51
CA THR A 533 -18.98 33.24 -2.64
C THR A 533 -19.30 32.57 -3.97
N PRO A 534 -20.54 32.73 -4.49
CA PRO A 534 -20.97 32.11 -5.75
C PRO A 534 -20.15 32.54 -6.97
N ASP A 535 -19.55 33.74 -6.94
CA ASP A 535 -18.83 34.36 -8.05
C ASP A 535 -17.45 33.75 -8.32
N GLY A 536 -17.09 32.63 -7.68
CA GLY A 536 -15.84 31.93 -7.96
C GLY A 536 -14.57 32.66 -7.47
N ALA A 537 -14.69 33.49 -6.41
CA ALA A 537 -13.57 34.25 -5.86
C ALA A 537 -12.33 33.38 -5.59
N THR A 538 -11.15 33.94 -5.87
CA THR A 538 -9.86 33.31 -5.58
C THR A 538 -9.69 33.14 -4.08
N VAL A 539 -8.95 32.11 -3.67
CA VAL A 539 -8.66 31.84 -2.26
C VAL A 539 -7.16 32.04 -2.01
N ALA A 540 -6.87 32.73 -0.93
CA ALA A 540 -5.53 32.87 -0.38
C ALA A 540 -5.49 32.31 1.05
N CYS A 541 -4.30 32.04 1.55
CA CYS A 541 -4.08 31.57 2.91
C CYS A 541 -2.93 32.33 3.59
N LEU A 542 -2.96 32.36 4.92
CA LEU A 542 -1.86 32.82 5.75
C LEU A 542 -1.69 31.85 6.91
N ASP A 543 -0.50 31.28 7.05
CA ASP A 543 -0.10 30.31 8.08
C ASP A 543 -1.03 29.09 8.25
N VAL A 544 -1.63 28.65 7.15
CA VAL A 544 -2.52 27.48 7.13
C VAL A 544 -1.74 26.22 6.87
N ARG A 545 -2.12 25.12 7.54
CA ARG A 545 -1.51 23.79 7.36
C ARG A 545 -1.57 23.34 5.91
N ARG A 546 -0.50 22.67 5.45
CA ARG A 546 -0.34 22.22 4.06
C ARG A 546 -1.45 21.30 3.57
N ASP A 547 -2.05 20.49 4.43
CA ASP A 547 -3.18 19.61 4.10
C ASP A 547 -4.43 20.40 3.71
N ILE A 548 -4.70 21.53 4.38
CA ILE A 548 -5.79 22.43 4.05
C ILE A 548 -5.51 23.15 2.72
N VAL A 549 -4.29 23.67 2.54
CA VAL A 549 -3.90 24.40 1.31
C VAL A 549 -4.08 23.50 0.08
N TYR A 550 -3.49 22.29 0.10
CA TYR A 550 -3.62 21.36 -1.03
C TYR A 550 -5.04 20.84 -1.20
N GLY A 551 -5.76 20.64 -0.09
CA GLY A 551 -7.17 20.24 -0.15
C GLY A 551 -8.04 21.32 -0.79
N LEU A 552 -7.92 22.58 -0.37
CA LEU A 552 -8.63 23.69 -1.00
C LEU A 552 -8.29 23.81 -2.49
N ALA A 553 -7.02 23.68 -2.85
CA ALA A 553 -6.60 23.70 -4.24
C ALA A 553 -7.28 22.62 -5.07
N PHE A 554 -7.35 21.37 -4.57
CA PHE A 554 -8.05 20.28 -5.24
C PHE A 554 -9.55 20.52 -5.36
N TYR A 555 -10.24 20.84 -4.25
CA TYR A 555 -11.71 20.95 -4.26
C TYR A 555 -12.22 22.19 -5.01
N ARG A 556 -11.44 23.25 -5.05
CA ARG A 556 -11.79 24.47 -5.80
C ARG A 556 -11.18 24.52 -7.20
N ASN A 557 -10.29 23.58 -7.52
CA ASN A 557 -9.55 23.55 -8.79
C ASN A 557 -8.85 24.87 -9.11
N GLN A 558 -8.13 25.42 -8.12
CA GLN A 558 -7.42 26.70 -8.26
C GLN A 558 -6.11 26.69 -7.47
N PHE A 559 -5.18 27.56 -7.85
CA PHE A 559 -4.01 27.87 -7.06
C PHE A 559 -4.43 28.60 -5.78
N ILE A 560 -3.91 28.20 -4.63
CA ILE A 560 -4.12 28.89 -3.35
C ILE A 560 -2.85 29.69 -3.06
N SER A 561 -2.95 31.03 -3.15
CA SER A 561 -1.83 31.92 -2.83
C SER A 561 -1.57 31.94 -1.32
N ASN A 562 -0.29 32.00 -0.93
CA ASN A 562 0.11 32.14 0.46
C ASN A 562 0.70 33.53 0.67
N TYR A 563 0.12 34.32 1.56
CA TYR A 563 0.58 35.68 1.85
C TYR A 563 2.05 35.77 2.25
N ALA A 564 2.53 34.79 3.00
CA ALA A 564 3.93 34.75 3.42
C ALA A 564 4.93 34.53 2.26
N VAL A 565 4.46 34.02 1.12
CA VAL A 565 5.33 33.67 -0.02
C VAL A 565 5.09 34.60 -1.23
N GLN A 566 3.80 34.81 -1.59
CA GLN A 566 3.41 35.60 -2.78
C GLN A 566 2.97 37.01 -2.46
N GLY A 567 2.83 37.36 -1.18
CA GLY A 567 2.23 38.61 -0.76
C GLY A 567 0.70 38.60 -0.86
N VAL A 568 0.09 39.74 -0.58
CA VAL A 568 -1.37 39.94 -0.61
C VAL A 568 -1.82 40.16 -2.05
N PRO A 569 -2.74 39.35 -2.62
CA PRO A 569 -3.28 39.56 -3.96
C PRO A 569 -3.95 40.95 -4.10
N ASP A 570 -3.84 41.58 -5.26
CA ASP A 570 -4.41 42.91 -5.48
C ASP A 570 -5.93 42.91 -5.62
N ASP A 571 -6.47 41.83 -6.21
CA ASP A 571 -7.90 41.68 -6.45
C ASP A 571 -8.67 41.25 -5.16
N ALA A 572 -10.00 41.38 -5.23
CA ALA A 572 -10.86 40.82 -4.20
C ALA A 572 -10.71 39.33 -4.09
N HIS A 573 -10.50 38.81 -2.89
CA HIS A 573 -10.28 37.40 -2.65
C HIS A 573 -10.76 36.93 -1.27
N ILE A 574 -10.79 35.62 -1.09
CA ILE A 574 -11.10 34.97 0.19
C ILE A 574 -9.80 34.61 0.89
N LEU A 575 -9.65 35.06 2.12
CA LEU A 575 -8.51 34.69 2.97
C LEU A 575 -8.94 33.64 3.99
N VAL A 576 -8.17 32.55 4.08
CA VAL A 576 -8.28 31.55 5.12
C VAL A 576 -7.07 31.67 6.05
N ILE A 577 -7.33 31.75 7.36
CA ILE A 577 -6.30 31.93 8.39
C ILE A 577 -6.66 31.14 9.64
N PRO A 578 -5.71 30.62 10.44
CA PRO A 578 -5.99 30.09 11.76
C PRO A 578 -6.67 31.13 12.65
N THR A 579 -7.67 30.74 13.41
CA THR A 579 -8.46 31.68 14.24
C THR A 579 -7.59 32.42 15.28
N HIS A 580 -6.54 31.77 15.79
CA HIS A 580 -5.64 32.36 16.79
C HIS A 580 -4.70 33.42 16.19
N ASP A 581 -4.55 33.50 14.87
CA ASP A 581 -3.69 34.46 14.16
C ASP A 581 -4.50 35.65 13.58
N ALA A 582 -5.78 35.75 13.89
CA ALA A 582 -6.63 36.83 13.37
C ALA A 582 -6.12 38.24 13.70
N ASP A 583 -5.41 38.41 14.81
CA ASP A 583 -4.81 39.70 15.22
C ASP A 583 -3.69 40.15 14.28
N GLN A 584 -3.04 39.24 13.55
CA GLN A 584 -1.99 39.53 12.57
C GLN A 584 -2.55 40.14 11.27
N LEU A 585 -3.86 40.04 11.02
CA LEU A 585 -4.50 40.52 9.80
C LEU A 585 -4.24 42.00 9.53
N GLN A 586 -4.28 42.86 10.55
CA GLN A 586 -4.03 44.31 10.39
C GLN A 586 -2.64 44.59 9.86
N HIS A 587 -1.65 43.78 10.24
CA HIS A 587 -0.26 43.95 9.76
C HIS A 587 -0.13 43.65 8.27
N PHE A 588 -0.79 42.57 7.79
CA PHE A 588 -0.71 42.13 6.39
C PHE A 588 -1.62 42.97 5.46
N LEU A 589 -2.81 43.36 5.96
CA LEU A 589 -3.84 44.00 5.14
C LEU A 589 -3.78 45.54 5.13
N GLN A 590 -2.70 46.15 5.53
CA GLN A 590 -2.46 47.60 5.62
C GLN A 590 -3.39 48.46 4.77
N GLY A 591 -4.47 49.01 5.38
CA GLY A 591 -5.42 49.91 4.71
C GLY A 591 -6.45 49.27 3.77
N ARG A 592 -6.51 47.96 3.67
CA ARG A 592 -7.56 47.25 2.93
C ARG A 592 -8.77 46.97 3.80
N LEU A 593 -9.94 47.06 3.21
CA LEU A 593 -11.18 46.61 3.86
C LEU A 593 -11.26 45.09 3.83
N TYR A 594 -11.65 44.49 4.95
CA TYR A 594 -11.92 43.07 5.07
C TYR A 594 -13.12 42.83 5.97
N GLN A 595 -13.82 41.71 5.72
CA GLN A 595 -15.00 41.29 6.48
C GLN A 595 -14.92 39.80 6.75
N GLN A 596 -15.13 39.39 8.00
CA GLN A 596 -15.28 37.98 8.34
C GLN A 596 -16.58 37.44 7.75
N ILE A 597 -16.49 36.33 6.99
CA ILE A 597 -17.65 35.68 6.37
C ILE A 597 -18.20 34.62 7.33
N PHE A 598 -17.31 33.73 7.82
CA PHE A 598 -17.66 32.70 8.80
C PHE A 598 -16.44 32.21 9.57
N LEU A 599 -16.70 31.52 10.67
CA LEU A 599 -15.73 30.78 11.47
C LEU A 599 -15.92 29.28 11.21
N TYR A 600 -14.85 28.59 10.83
CA TYR A 600 -14.84 27.13 10.66
C TYR A 600 -14.24 26.50 11.92
N GLU A 601 -15.06 26.40 12.97
CA GLU A 601 -14.64 25.98 14.32
C GLU A 601 -13.96 24.63 14.36
N THR A 602 -14.45 23.68 13.55
CA THR A 602 -13.97 22.27 13.56
C THR A 602 -12.48 22.15 13.33
N GLN A 603 -11.88 23.03 12.53
CA GLN A 603 -10.44 23.04 12.25
C GLN A 603 -9.76 24.32 12.73
N GLY A 604 -10.46 25.18 13.48
CA GLY A 604 -9.92 26.41 14.05
C GLY A 604 -9.51 27.43 12.98
N LEU A 605 -10.31 27.58 11.93
CA LEU A 605 -10.03 28.47 10.81
C LEU A 605 -11.07 29.60 10.72
N SER A 606 -10.61 30.79 10.44
CA SER A 606 -11.45 31.96 10.14
C SER A 606 -11.36 32.30 8.66
N VAL A 607 -12.50 32.65 8.07
CA VAL A 607 -12.60 32.96 6.63
C VAL A 607 -13.07 34.39 6.47
N TYR A 608 -12.28 35.18 5.72
CA TYR A 608 -12.52 36.60 5.46
C TYR A 608 -12.66 36.87 3.96
N LYS A 609 -13.50 37.84 3.62
CA LYS A 609 -13.50 38.49 2.31
C LYS A 609 -12.59 39.73 2.41
N VAL A 610 -11.60 39.79 1.56
CA VAL A 610 -10.67 40.91 1.44
C VAL A 610 -11.01 41.65 0.17
N TYR A 611 -11.16 42.97 0.28
CA TYR A 611 -11.48 43.85 -0.85
C TYR A 611 -10.20 44.38 -1.53
N PRO A 612 -10.27 44.82 -2.80
CA PRO A 612 -9.13 45.39 -3.49
C PRO A 612 -8.57 46.59 -2.70
N LYS A 613 -7.32 46.90 -2.97
CA LYS A 613 -6.71 48.15 -2.44
C LYS A 613 -7.40 49.33 -3.10
N THR A 614 -8.05 50.20 -2.30
CA THR A 614 -8.64 51.46 -2.78
C THR A 614 -7.60 52.46 -3.22
#